data_e91b958be47c20e3feaac2bb8dc0ac45
#
_entry.id   e91b958be47c20e3feaac2bb8dc0ac45
#
_cell.length_a   1.000
_cell.length_b   1.000
_cell.length_c   1.000
_cell.angle_alpha   90.00
_cell.angle_beta   90.00
_cell.angle_gamma   90.00
#
_symmetry.space_group_name_H-M   'P 1'
#
loop_
_entity.id
_entity.type
_entity.pdbx_description
1 polymer ?
#
loop_
_entity_poly.entity_id
_entity_poly.type
_entity_poly.pdbx_seq_one_letter_code
_entity_poly.pdbx_strand_id
1 'polypeptide(L)'
;MREKQKKIIQWSSLALILLTGSIVWRVNYEIDFMMDDEWYSTLLYADTPIRNLGDIVHAQIWHYFNWGGRSMAHALLQMILLTGESWADILNTAMTFVLAWLICQAAGRVRMPYYFAAL
;
A
#
# COMPACT_ATOMS: atom_id res chain seq x y z
N MET A 1 -8.16 6.72 35.56
CA MET A 1 -9.22 6.61 34.55
C MET A 1 -10.05 5.38 34.83
N ARG A 2 -11.39 5.50 34.91
CA ARG A 2 -12.29 4.37 35.25
C ARG A 2 -12.24 3.32 34.13
N GLU A 3 -12.34 2.03 34.45
CA GLU A 3 -12.28 0.91 33.50
C GLU A 3 -13.28 1.07 32.34
N LYS A 4 -14.49 1.54 32.64
CA LYS A 4 -15.50 1.84 31.64
C LYS A 4 -15.04 2.89 30.60
N GLN A 5 -14.32 3.92 31.06
CA GLN A 5 -13.80 4.97 30.16
C GLN A 5 -12.71 4.42 29.24
N LYS A 6 -11.83 3.54 29.74
CA LYS A 6 -10.82 2.89 28.90
C LYS A 6 -11.44 2.05 27.80
N LYS A 7 -12.47 1.26 28.12
CA LYS A 7 -13.18 0.45 27.13
C LYS A 7 -13.87 1.31 26.08
N ILE A 8 -14.52 2.40 26.46
CA ILE A 8 -15.16 3.34 25.52
C ILE A 8 -14.12 3.89 24.54
N ILE A 9 -12.97 4.38 25.05
CA ILE A 9 -11.88 4.91 24.21
C ILE A 9 -11.36 3.85 23.24
N GLN A 10 -11.16 2.62 23.71
CA GLN A 10 -10.70 1.52 22.85
C GLN A 10 -11.68 1.21 21.73
N TRP A 11 -12.97 1.06 22.05
CA TRP A 11 -14.00 0.76 21.06
C TRP A 11 -14.21 1.90 20.06
N SER A 12 -14.22 3.15 20.54
CA SER A 12 -14.31 4.32 19.66
C SER A 12 -13.10 4.41 18.72
N SER A 13 -11.89 4.18 19.23
CA SER A 13 -10.68 4.19 18.39
C SER A 13 -10.70 3.07 17.36
N LEU A 14 -11.13 1.86 17.74
CA LEU A 14 -11.28 0.75 16.81
C LEU A 14 -12.31 1.06 15.71
N ALA A 15 -13.47 1.61 16.10
CA ALA A 15 -14.49 1.98 15.14
C ALA A 15 -14.00 3.04 14.14
N LEU A 16 -13.25 4.04 14.62
CA LEU A 16 -12.67 5.07 13.76
C LEU A 16 -11.60 4.50 12.82
N ILE A 17 -10.73 3.60 13.30
CA ILE A 17 -9.73 2.91 12.48
C ILE A 17 -10.43 2.10 11.37
N LEU A 18 -11.47 1.34 11.72
CA LEU A 18 -12.22 0.56 10.75
C LEU A 18 -12.93 1.44 9.72
N LEU A 19 -13.50 2.57 10.17
CA LEU A 19 -14.14 3.55 9.28
C LEU A 19 -13.11 4.15 8.31
N THR A 20 -11.98 4.62 8.83
CA THR A 20 -10.89 5.18 8.00
C THR A 20 -10.38 4.15 7.01
N GLY A 21 -10.15 2.91 7.45
CA GLY A 21 -9.72 1.82 6.57
C GLY A 21 -10.73 1.51 5.48
N SER A 22 -12.03 1.53 5.80
CA SER A 22 -13.09 1.35 4.81
C SER A 22 -13.10 2.47 3.77
N ILE A 23 -12.85 3.71 4.20
CA ILE A 23 -12.76 4.86 3.29
C ILE A 23 -11.52 4.72 2.40
N VAL A 24 -10.35 4.43 2.97
CA VAL A 24 -9.10 4.24 2.21
C VAL A 24 -9.26 3.11 1.20
N TRP A 25 -9.81 1.96 1.62
CA TRP A 25 -10.07 0.85 0.72
C TRP A 25 -11.05 1.24 -0.39
N ARG A 26 -12.13 1.94 -0.05
CA ARG A 26 -13.12 2.40 -1.04
C ARG A 26 -12.51 3.34 -2.06
N VAL A 27 -11.68 4.27 -1.63
CA VAL A 27 -10.98 5.20 -2.52
C VAL A 27 -10.04 4.44 -3.46
N ASN A 28 -9.23 3.51 -2.95
CA ASN A 28 -8.37 2.68 -3.79
C ASN A 28 -9.17 1.86 -4.80
N TYR A 29 -10.27 1.25 -4.39
CA TYR A 29 -11.13 0.45 -5.27
C TYR A 29 -11.82 1.24 -6.39
N GLU A 30 -12.09 2.54 -6.17
CA GLU A 30 -12.71 3.42 -7.18
C GLU A 30 -11.69 4.05 -8.14
N ILE A 31 -10.40 3.94 -7.82
CA ILE A 31 -9.33 4.47 -8.67
C ILE A 31 -8.75 3.30 -9.46
N ASP A 32 -9.08 3.24 -10.75
CA ASP A 32 -8.48 2.28 -11.67
C ASP A 32 -6.97 2.52 -11.82
N PHE A 33 -6.26 1.54 -12.33
CA PHE A 33 -4.87 1.70 -12.73
C PHE A 33 -4.71 2.89 -13.67
N MET A 34 -3.82 3.80 -13.33
CA MET A 34 -3.60 5.01 -14.10
C MET A 34 -2.13 5.42 -14.10
N MET A 35 -1.71 6.13 -15.15
CA MET A 35 -0.36 6.69 -15.29
C MET A 35 0.74 5.63 -15.04
N ASP A 36 1.43 5.71 -13.91
CA ASP A 36 2.57 4.85 -13.59
C ASP A 36 2.16 3.38 -13.38
N ASP A 37 0.98 3.10 -12.85
CA ASP A 37 0.49 1.72 -12.64
C ASP A 37 0.27 1.02 -13.97
N GLU A 38 -0.37 1.69 -14.92
CA GLU A 38 -0.58 1.18 -16.27
C GLU A 38 0.75 0.94 -16.98
N TRP A 39 1.68 1.89 -16.86
CA TRP A 39 3.00 1.78 -17.48
C TRP A 39 3.82 0.64 -16.86
N TYR A 40 3.87 0.54 -15.51
CA TYR A 40 4.60 -0.55 -14.84
C TYR A 40 3.91 -1.91 -14.91
N SER A 41 2.66 -1.99 -15.32
CA SER A 41 1.99 -3.27 -15.60
C SER A 41 2.44 -3.91 -16.93
N THR A 42 3.21 -3.18 -17.73
CA THR A 42 3.73 -3.62 -19.03
C THR A 42 5.25 -3.79 -19.03
N LEU A 43 5.76 -4.50 -20.04
CA LEU A 43 7.18 -4.48 -20.37
C LEU A 43 7.53 -3.12 -20.95
N LEU A 44 8.32 -2.34 -20.23
CA LEU A 44 8.63 -0.92 -20.52
C LEU A 44 9.20 -0.66 -21.94
N TYR A 45 9.68 -1.69 -22.61
CA TYR A 45 10.27 -1.62 -23.95
C TYR A 45 9.40 -2.23 -25.05
N ALA A 46 8.26 -2.81 -24.71
CA ALA A 46 7.46 -3.57 -25.68
C ALA A 46 5.95 -3.39 -25.57
N ASP A 47 5.45 -2.54 -24.65
CA ASP A 47 4.02 -2.30 -24.36
C ASP A 47 3.18 -3.58 -24.21
N THR A 48 3.83 -4.69 -23.83
CA THR A 48 3.15 -5.96 -23.57
C THR A 48 2.96 -6.18 -22.09
N PRO A 49 1.79 -6.68 -21.65
CA PRO A 49 1.54 -6.92 -20.24
C PRO A 49 2.54 -7.89 -19.61
N ILE A 50 3.00 -7.59 -18.39
CA ILE A 50 3.79 -8.49 -17.58
C ILE A 50 2.91 -9.65 -17.14
N ARG A 51 3.39 -10.88 -17.33
CA ARG A 51 2.62 -12.11 -17.06
C ARG A 51 3.26 -13.02 -16.03
N ASN A 52 4.55 -12.86 -15.78
CA ASN A 52 5.30 -13.72 -14.87
C ASN A 52 6.52 -13.01 -14.29
N LEU A 53 7.17 -13.64 -13.32
CA LEU A 53 8.36 -13.08 -12.67
C LEU A 53 9.55 -12.91 -13.61
N GLY A 54 9.65 -13.72 -14.67
CA GLY A 54 10.69 -13.58 -15.70
C GLY A 54 10.56 -12.26 -16.44
N ASP A 55 9.34 -11.88 -16.79
CA ASP A 55 9.06 -10.58 -17.42
C ASP A 55 9.50 -9.42 -16.53
N ILE A 56 9.26 -9.52 -15.21
CA ILE A 56 9.71 -8.52 -14.24
C ILE A 56 11.24 -8.41 -14.25
N VAL A 57 11.95 -9.54 -14.23
CA VAL A 57 13.41 -9.53 -14.29
C VAL A 57 13.92 -8.84 -15.56
N HIS A 58 13.34 -9.18 -16.71
CA HIS A 58 13.71 -8.55 -17.99
C HIS A 58 13.39 -7.06 -18.00
N ALA A 59 12.21 -6.66 -17.52
CA ALA A 59 11.84 -5.26 -17.40
C ALA A 59 12.79 -4.48 -16.50
N GLN A 60 13.23 -5.07 -15.36
CA GLN A 60 14.13 -4.40 -14.45
C GLN A 60 15.56 -4.32 -14.97
N ILE A 61 16.06 -5.31 -15.72
CA ILE A 61 17.34 -5.23 -16.41
C ILE A 61 17.33 -4.07 -17.40
N TRP A 62 16.30 -4.01 -18.24
CA TRP A 62 16.14 -2.91 -19.20
C TRP A 62 16.05 -1.56 -18.50
N HIS A 63 15.23 -1.45 -17.45
CA HIS A 63 15.01 -0.23 -16.67
C HIS A 63 16.30 0.28 -16.02
N TYR A 64 17.12 -0.64 -15.48
CA TYR A 64 18.39 -0.30 -14.85
C TYR A 64 19.35 0.39 -15.83
N PHE A 65 19.46 -0.13 -17.06
CA PHE A 65 20.36 0.41 -18.06
C PHE A 65 19.85 1.63 -18.82
N ASN A 66 18.52 1.82 -18.89
CA ASN A 66 17.93 2.86 -19.73
C ASN A 66 17.32 4.02 -18.94
N TRP A 67 16.98 3.82 -17.65
CA TRP A 67 16.25 4.82 -16.87
C TRP A 67 16.91 5.16 -15.54
N GLY A 68 17.29 4.19 -14.72
CA GLY A 68 17.94 4.44 -13.44
C GLY A 68 17.88 3.30 -12.43
N GLY A 69 18.57 3.50 -11.29
CA GLY A 69 18.86 2.46 -10.29
C GLY A 69 17.77 2.10 -9.30
N ARG A 70 16.48 2.46 -9.49
CA ARG A 70 15.38 2.13 -8.56
C ARG A 70 14.76 0.76 -8.81
N SER A 71 15.50 -0.16 -9.41
CA SER A 71 15.01 -1.47 -9.87
C SER A 71 14.31 -2.28 -8.79
N MET A 72 14.77 -2.24 -7.52
CA MET A 72 14.10 -2.97 -6.43
C MET A 72 12.71 -2.44 -6.12
N ALA A 73 12.53 -1.13 -6.08
CA ALA A 73 11.21 -0.52 -5.83
C ALA A 73 10.23 -0.82 -6.97
N HIS A 74 10.70 -0.70 -8.22
CA HIS A 74 9.89 -1.00 -9.40
C HIS A 74 9.60 -2.50 -9.53
N ALA A 75 10.53 -3.39 -9.17
CA ALA A 75 10.28 -4.82 -9.14
C ALA A 75 9.17 -5.18 -8.13
N LEU A 76 9.20 -4.57 -6.93
CA LEU A 76 8.14 -4.76 -5.93
C LEU A 76 6.79 -4.25 -6.44
N LEU A 77 6.75 -3.06 -7.06
CA LEU A 77 5.55 -2.53 -7.66
C LEU A 77 5.01 -3.48 -8.73
N GLN A 78 5.85 -3.92 -9.66
CA GLN A 78 5.46 -4.87 -10.72
C GLN A 78 4.97 -6.22 -10.17
N MET A 79 5.56 -6.72 -9.07
CA MET A 79 5.05 -7.93 -8.40
C MET A 79 3.66 -7.72 -7.81
N ILE A 80 3.38 -6.55 -7.23
CA ILE A 80 2.06 -6.21 -6.72
C ILE A 80 1.06 -6.11 -7.88
N LEU A 81 1.39 -5.37 -8.94
CA LEU A 81 0.54 -5.20 -10.11
C LEU A 81 0.25 -6.53 -10.82
N LEU A 82 1.23 -7.46 -10.84
CA LEU A 82 1.05 -8.81 -11.39
C LEU A 82 -0.03 -9.62 -10.65
N THR A 83 -0.27 -9.35 -9.36
CA THR A 83 -1.33 -10.01 -8.58
C THR A 83 -2.73 -9.52 -8.93
N GLY A 84 -2.83 -8.42 -9.67
CA GLY A 84 -4.08 -7.78 -10.09
C GLY A 84 -4.50 -6.63 -9.18
N GLU A 85 -5.36 -5.79 -9.71
CA GLU A 85 -5.81 -4.54 -9.11
C GLU A 85 -6.39 -4.71 -7.71
N SER A 86 -7.32 -5.66 -7.53
CA SER A 86 -7.94 -5.89 -6.21
C SER A 86 -6.94 -6.24 -5.11
N TRP A 87 -5.86 -6.97 -5.44
CA TRP A 87 -4.80 -7.24 -4.48
C TRP A 87 -3.92 -6.03 -4.21
N ALA A 88 -3.66 -5.21 -5.23
CA ALA A 88 -2.95 -3.95 -5.07
C ALA A 88 -3.70 -3.01 -4.11
N ASP A 89 -5.03 -2.90 -4.24
CA ASP A 89 -5.88 -2.09 -3.36
C ASP A 89 -5.84 -2.56 -1.90
N ILE A 90 -5.94 -3.88 -1.70
CA ILE A 90 -5.85 -4.49 -0.37
C ILE A 90 -4.49 -4.21 0.26
N LEU A 91 -3.41 -4.42 -0.50
CA LEU A 91 -2.05 -4.19 -0.03
C LEU A 91 -1.79 -2.72 0.28
N ASN A 92 -2.23 -1.80 -0.58
CA ASN A 92 -2.10 -0.37 -0.37
C ASN A 92 -2.85 0.08 0.90
N THR A 93 -4.08 -0.40 1.08
CA THR A 93 -4.86 -0.16 2.30
C THR A 93 -4.15 -0.71 3.53
N ALA A 94 -3.64 -1.94 3.48
CA ALA A 94 -2.89 -2.55 4.58
C ALA A 94 -1.61 -1.77 4.91
N MET A 95 -0.87 -1.31 3.90
CA MET A 95 0.34 -0.50 4.07
C MET A 95 0.06 0.84 4.75
N THR A 96 -1.10 1.45 4.53
CA THR A 96 -1.52 2.66 5.25
C THR A 96 -1.56 2.41 6.76
N PHE A 97 -2.13 1.29 7.21
CA PHE A 97 -2.15 0.92 8.64
C PHE A 97 -0.77 0.57 9.18
N VAL A 98 0.06 -0.13 8.38
CA VAL A 98 1.44 -0.44 8.76
C VAL A 98 2.24 0.86 8.96
N LEU A 99 2.09 1.81 8.05
CA LEU A 99 2.75 3.12 8.14
C LEU A 99 2.30 3.88 9.39
N ALA A 100 0.98 3.95 9.66
CA ALA A 100 0.44 4.58 10.86
C ALA A 100 0.99 3.93 12.14
N TRP A 101 1.08 2.59 12.16
CA TRP A 101 1.67 1.86 13.27
C TRP A 101 3.15 2.18 13.46
N LEU A 102 3.93 2.21 12.38
CA LEU A 102 5.37 2.56 12.43
C LEU A 102 5.58 4.00 12.93
N ILE A 103 4.75 4.96 12.49
CA ILE A 103 4.79 6.34 12.98
C ILE A 103 4.55 6.37 14.49
N CYS A 104 3.53 5.65 14.98
CA CYS A 104 3.24 5.58 16.41
C CYS A 104 4.37 4.93 17.21
N GLN A 105 5.01 3.89 16.67
CA GLN A 105 6.19 3.25 17.27
C GLN A 105 7.35 4.24 17.37
N ALA A 106 7.67 4.93 16.28
CA ALA A 106 8.74 5.91 16.24
C ALA A 106 8.50 7.09 17.20
N ALA A 107 7.24 7.49 17.37
CA ALA A 107 6.84 8.52 18.33
C ALA A 107 6.77 8.02 19.79
N GLY A 108 7.01 6.74 20.05
CA GLY A 108 6.89 6.13 21.39
C GLY A 108 5.45 6.10 21.92
N ARG A 109 4.43 6.14 21.06
CA ARG A 109 3.01 6.26 21.39
C ARG A 109 2.20 5.11 20.82
N VAL A 110 2.31 3.94 21.43
CA VAL A 110 1.68 2.68 20.98
C VAL A 110 0.28 2.44 21.58
N ARG A 111 -0.56 3.47 21.61
CA ARG A 111 -1.95 3.35 22.09
C ARG A 111 -2.94 3.61 20.95
N MET A 112 -4.06 2.89 20.96
CA MET A 112 -5.10 2.98 19.92
C MET A 112 -5.49 4.41 19.49
N PRO A 113 -5.70 5.40 20.40
CA PRO A 113 -6.04 6.75 19.98
C PRO A 113 -4.97 7.42 19.10
N TYR A 114 -3.71 7.04 19.28
CA TYR A 114 -2.61 7.60 18.47
C TYR A 114 -2.50 6.97 17.09
N TYR A 115 -2.87 5.68 16.94
CA TYR A 115 -2.96 5.06 15.61
C TYR A 115 -3.97 5.77 14.73
N PHE A 116 -5.14 6.11 15.29
CA PHE A 116 -6.13 6.90 14.56
C PHE A 116 -5.60 8.28 14.16
N ALA A 117 -4.87 8.96 15.04
CA ALA A 117 -4.30 10.27 14.74
C ALA A 117 -3.19 10.24 13.68
N ALA A 118 -2.62 9.07 13.40
CA ALA A 118 -1.59 8.86 12.38
C ALA A 118 -2.16 8.45 11.02
N LEU A 119 -3.42 8.01 10.97
CA LEU A 119 -4.16 7.71 9.73
C LEU A 119 -4.73 8.98 9.12
#